data_3415a49432dff4e21fd1d6ac08032861
#
_entry.id   3415a49432dff4e21fd1d6ac08032861
#
_cell.length_a   1.000
_cell.length_b   1.000
_cell.length_c   1.000
_cell.angle_alpha   90.00
_cell.angle_beta   90.00
_cell.angle_gamma   90.00
#
_symmetry.space_group_name_H-M   'P 1'
#
loop_
_entity.id
_entity.type
_entity.pdbx_description
1 polymer ?
#
loop_
_entity_poly.entity_id
_entity_poly.type
_entity_poly.pdbx_seq_one_letter_code
_entity_poly.pdbx_strand_id
1 'polypeptide(L)'
;MFNNMYMKRLKAYKQIGYEIAGSLQINKQTANAIYDGDNYTENYHKDLLDANKNIIISSPAISGQKVYELINMLKEKQASGVQITIVTWTPDSYGFGDAAYWMQLHEDMRKAGFYIKTVEESCERFAVIDQEVVWYGNINLLAKNKVDDSIMRILSKEIASELMEITFGDNG
;
A
#
# COMPACT_ATOMS: atom_id res chain seq x y z
N MET A 1 26.15 -4.31 -4.97
CA MET A 1 25.75 -3.01 -5.57
C MET A 1 24.47 -2.44 -4.97
N PHE A 2 23.42 -3.23 -4.83
CA PHE A 2 22.15 -2.79 -4.23
C PHE A 2 22.23 -2.54 -2.73
N ASN A 3 22.96 -3.34 -1.98
CA ASN A 3 23.18 -3.15 -0.55
C ASN A 3 23.81 -1.77 -0.23
N ASN A 4 24.68 -1.25 -1.11
CA ASN A 4 25.31 0.05 -0.92
C ASN A 4 24.32 1.21 -1.05
N MET A 5 23.31 1.12 -1.93
CA MET A 5 22.27 2.14 -2.07
C MET A 5 21.32 2.12 -0.87
N TYR A 6 20.97 0.95 -0.38
CA TYR A 6 20.15 0.79 0.82
C TYR A 6 20.85 1.36 2.05
N MET A 7 22.12 1.02 2.26
CA MET A 7 22.91 1.53 3.37
C MET A 7 23.14 3.04 3.28
N LYS A 8 23.31 3.60 2.08
CA LYS A 8 23.41 5.05 1.87
C LYS A 8 22.10 5.77 2.22
N ARG A 9 20.95 5.19 1.85
CA ARG A 9 19.64 5.74 2.22
C ARG A 9 19.45 5.73 3.73
N LEU A 10 19.73 4.62 4.40
CA LEU A 10 19.68 4.53 5.86
C LEU A 10 20.55 5.57 6.53
N LYS A 11 21.77 5.77 6.01
CA LYS A 11 22.72 6.75 6.54
C LYS A 11 22.24 8.18 6.34
N ALA A 12 21.69 8.50 5.17
CA ALA A 12 21.10 9.79 4.89
C ALA A 12 19.90 10.09 5.81
N TYR A 13 19.04 9.13 6.05
CA TYR A 13 17.89 9.29 6.95
C TYR A 13 18.31 9.47 8.41
N LYS A 14 19.38 8.82 8.85
CA LYS A 14 19.96 9.08 10.18
C LYS A 14 20.45 10.52 10.32
N GLN A 15 21.06 11.06 9.26
CA GLN A 15 21.60 12.43 9.28
C GLN A 15 20.53 13.51 9.32
N ILE A 16 19.32 13.27 8.82
CA ILE A 16 18.22 14.24 8.88
C ILE A 16 17.34 14.08 10.13
N GLY A 17 17.86 13.40 11.16
CA GLY A 17 17.15 13.27 12.43
C GLY A 17 16.08 12.20 12.45
N TYR A 18 16.04 11.35 11.44
CA TYR A 18 15.26 10.13 11.51
C TYR A 18 15.92 9.20 12.51
N GLU A 19 15.51 9.31 13.75
CA GLU A 19 15.84 8.29 14.71
C GLU A 19 15.16 7.01 14.32
N ILE A 20 15.96 6.11 13.81
CA ILE A 20 15.53 4.77 13.54
C ILE A 20 15.03 4.19 14.87
N ALA A 21 13.82 3.68 14.82
CA ALA A 21 13.04 3.19 15.95
C ALA A 21 13.73 2.21 16.91
N GLY A 22 15.02 1.93 16.71
CA GLY A 22 15.82 1.13 17.64
C GLY A 22 16.23 1.83 18.91
N SER A 23 16.24 3.16 18.94
CA SER A 23 16.66 3.93 20.13
C SER A 23 15.50 4.38 20.99
N LEU A 24 14.29 4.30 20.49
CA LEU A 24 13.11 4.68 21.23
C LEU A 24 12.19 3.48 21.30
N GLN A 25 12.06 2.90 22.47
CA GLN A 25 10.98 1.93 22.76
C GLN A 25 9.60 2.60 22.66
N ILE A 26 9.52 3.68 21.93
CA ILE A 26 8.28 4.34 21.59
C ILE A 26 7.57 3.42 20.61
N ASN A 27 6.32 3.18 20.89
CA ASN A 27 5.35 2.55 20.03
C ASN A 27 5.82 2.51 18.58
N LYS A 28 6.39 1.40 18.16
CA LYS A 28 6.75 1.16 16.75
C LYS A 28 5.59 1.44 15.79
N GLN A 29 4.39 1.57 16.32
CA GLN A 29 3.16 1.87 15.60
C GLN A 29 3.01 3.35 15.20
N THR A 30 3.72 4.24 15.86
CA THR A 30 3.64 5.68 15.58
C THR A 30 4.89 6.24 14.93
N ALA A 31 5.95 5.44 14.80
CA ALA A 31 7.19 5.89 14.21
C ALA A 31 7.12 5.88 12.68
N ASN A 32 7.62 6.94 12.07
CA ASN A 32 7.94 6.94 10.65
C ASN A 32 9.13 6.02 10.42
N ALA A 33 9.06 5.18 9.39
CA ALA A 33 10.10 4.20 9.12
C ALA A 33 10.19 3.88 7.64
N ILE A 34 11.32 3.31 7.25
CA ILE A 34 11.54 2.82 5.89
C ILE A 34 11.77 1.32 5.95
N TYR A 35 11.13 0.62 5.05
CA TYR A 35 11.17 -0.82 4.91
C TYR A 35 11.60 -1.20 3.50
N ASP A 36 12.17 -2.39 3.37
CA ASP A 36 12.45 -3.02 2.09
C ASP A 36 11.38 -4.06 1.72
N GLY A 37 11.55 -4.68 0.56
CA GLY A 37 10.61 -5.69 0.06
C GLY A 37 10.48 -6.94 0.93
N ASP A 38 11.44 -7.19 1.82
CA ASP A 38 11.42 -8.37 2.69
C ASP A 38 10.80 -8.11 4.06
N ASN A 39 10.92 -6.89 4.58
CA ASN A 39 10.60 -6.64 6.00
C ASN A 39 9.39 -5.72 6.24
N TYR A 40 8.73 -5.22 5.20
CA TYR A 40 7.59 -4.31 5.39
C TYR A 40 6.30 -5.03 5.81
N THR A 41 6.15 -6.28 5.43
CA THR A 41 4.87 -7.01 5.43
C THR A 41 4.23 -7.08 6.81
N GLU A 42 5.01 -7.40 7.83
CA GLU A 42 4.48 -7.55 9.21
C GLU A 42 3.83 -6.26 9.71
N ASN A 43 4.55 -5.15 9.61
CA ASN A 43 4.05 -3.85 10.06
C ASN A 43 2.91 -3.31 9.19
N TYR A 44 2.99 -3.55 7.89
CA TYR A 44 1.93 -3.19 6.96
C TYR A 44 0.63 -3.94 7.25
N HIS A 45 0.70 -5.26 7.43
CA HIS A 45 -0.46 -6.08 7.79
C HIS A 45 -1.05 -5.66 9.14
N LYS A 46 -0.20 -5.31 10.09
CA LYS A 46 -0.66 -4.81 11.39
C LYS A 46 -1.46 -3.53 11.22
N ASP A 47 -0.95 -2.56 10.48
CA ASP A 47 -1.68 -1.31 10.24
C ASP A 47 -3.03 -1.55 9.53
N LEU A 48 -3.08 -2.49 8.58
CA LEU A 48 -4.34 -2.86 7.93
C LEU A 48 -5.34 -3.45 8.92
N LEU A 49 -4.88 -4.34 9.81
CA LEU A 49 -5.74 -4.98 10.80
C LEU A 49 -6.17 -4.03 11.93
N ASP A 50 -5.40 -2.99 12.18
CA ASP A 50 -5.74 -1.96 13.16
C ASP A 50 -6.69 -0.87 12.61
N ALA A 51 -6.99 -0.90 11.31
CA ALA A 51 -7.87 0.07 10.67
C ALA A 51 -9.28 0.07 11.28
N ASN A 52 -9.86 1.25 11.44
CA ASN A 52 -11.18 1.43 12.03
C ASN A 52 -12.18 2.17 11.13
N LYS A 53 -11.71 2.90 10.12
CA LYS A 53 -12.55 3.71 9.24
C LYS A 53 -12.45 3.28 7.78
N ASN A 54 -11.28 3.43 7.20
CA ASN A 54 -11.08 3.12 5.79
C ASN A 54 -9.65 2.67 5.49
N ILE A 55 -9.53 1.93 4.41
CA ILE A 55 -8.27 1.48 3.84
C ILE A 55 -8.33 1.79 2.34
N ILE A 56 -7.30 2.46 1.83
CA ILE A 56 -7.12 2.69 0.40
C ILE A 56 -5.77 2.12 0.01
N ILE A 57 -5.78 1.23 -0.96
CA ILE A 57 -4.56 0.62 -1.49
C ILE A 57 -4.49 0.92 -2.98
N SER A 58 -3.44 1.60 -3.40
CA SER A 58 -3.14 1.87 -4.79
C SER A 58 -1.97 1.02 -5.24
N SER A 59 -2.23 0.10 -6.14
CA SER A 59 -1.23 -0.82 -6.69
C SER A 59 -1.49 -0.99 -8.18
N PRO A 60 -0.61 -0.49 -9.06
CA PRO A 60 -0.79 -0.64 -10.50
C PRO A 60 -0.96 -2.09 -10.90
N ALA A 61 -0.03 -2.93 -10.48
CA ALA A 61 -0.07 -4.36 -10.73
C ALA A 61 -0.72 -5.11 -9.56
N ILE A 62 -1.40 -6.21 -9.88
CA ILE A 62 -2.00 -7.12 -8.90
C ILE A 62 -1.62 -8.55 -9.25
N SER A 63 -1.63 -9.43 -8.26
CA SER A 63 -1.48 -10.87 -8.44
C SER A 63 -2.55 -11.62 -7.66
N GLY A 64 -2.94 -12.79 -8.16
CA GLY A 64 -3.97 -13.60 -7.50
C GLY A 64 -3.60 -13.92 -6.06
N GLN A 65 -2.35 -14.31 -5.82
CA GLN A 65 -1.88 -14.62 -4.47
C GLN A 65 -2.11 -13.45 -3.50
N LYS A 66 -1.67 -12.25 -3.87
CA LYS A 66 -1.79 -11.07 -3.02
C LYS A 66 -3.22 -10.59 -2.85
N VAL A 67 -4.01 -10.67 -3.91
CA VAL A 67 -5.44 -10.31 -3.87
C VAL A 67 -6.21 -11.22 -2.90
N TYR A 68 -6.05 -12.54 -3.01
CA TYR A 68 -6.76 -13.47 -2.14
C TYR A 68 -6.25 -13.42 -0.69
N GLU A 69 -4.96 -13.19 -0.50
CA GLU A 69 -4.40 -12.94 0.84
C GLU A 69 -5.05 -11.72 1.49
N LEU A 70 -5.18 -10.62 0.74
CA LEU A 70 -5.83 -9.40 1.22
C LEU A 70 -7.32 -9.62 1.53
N ILE A 71 -8.05 -10.27 0.63
CA ILE A 71 -9.47 -10.58 0.82
C ILE A 71 -9.66 -11.38 2.12
N ASN A 72 -8.87 -12.43 2.31
CA ASN A 72 -8.96 -13.27 3.50
C ASN A 72 -8.61 -12.51 4.79
N MET A 73 -7.60 -11.64 4.72
CA MET A 73 -7.17 -10.83 5.86
C MET A 73 -8.20 -9.80 6.27
N LEU A 74 -8.84 -9.15 5.30
CA LEU A 74 -9.70 -7.99 5.56
C LEU A 74 -11.20 -8.28 5.57
N LYS A 75 -11.61 -9.52 5.37
CA LYS A 75 -13.04 -9.87 5.34
C LYS A 75 -13.79 -9.47 6.61
N GLU A 76 -13.18 -9.66 7.78
CA GLU A 76 -13.78 -9.28 9.05
C GLU A 76 -13.82 -7.77 9.23
N LYS A 77 -12.80 -7.07 8.78
CA LYS A 77 -12.76 -5.59 8.78
C LYS A 77 -13.85 -5.01 7.88
N GLN A 78 -13.99 -5.54 6.69
CA GLN A 78 -15.05 -5.14 5.77
C GLN A 78 -16.43 -5.40 6.37
N ALA A 79 -16.64 -6.57 6.97
CA ALA A 79 -17.89 -6.92 7.62
C ALA A 79 -18.22 -6.01 8.84
N SER A 80 -17.20 -5.48 9.51
CA SER A 80 -17.36 -4.54 10.62
C SER A 80 -17.59 -3.09 10.20
N GLY A 81 -17.62 -2.81 8.88
CA GLY A 81 -17.90 -1.49 8.34
C GLY A 81 -16.70 -0.68 7.89
N VAL A 82 -15.48 -1.23 7.94
CA VAL A 82 -14.30 -0.57 7.38
C VAL A 82 -14.43 -0.54 5.86
N GLN A 83 -14.34 0.64 5.27
CA GLN A 83 -14.41 0.81 3.82
C GLN A 83 -13.06 0.50 3.19
N ILE A 84 -13.05 -0.38 2.21
CA ILE A 84 -11.82 -0.79 1.53
C ILE A 84 -11.91 -0.44 0.06
N THR A 85 -10.97 0.37 -0.41
CA THR A 85 -10.88 0.84 -1.79
C THR A 85 -9.56 0.39 -2.39
N ILE A 86 -9.61 -0.20 -3.57
CA ILE A 86 -8.44 -0.60 -4.34
C ILE A 86 -8.38 0.27 -5.59
N VAL A 87 -7.24 0.89 -5.83
CA VAL A 87 -6.93 1.63 -7.06
C VAL A 87 -5.91 0.81 -7.84
N THR A 88 -6.23 0.46 -9.05
CA THR A 88 -5.39 -0.40 -9.89
C THR A 88 -5.62 -0.14 -11.37
N TRP A 89 -4.75 -0.65 -12.21
CA TRP A 89 -4.92 -0.55 -13.66
C TRP A 89 -6.19 -1.26 -14.13
N THR A 90 -6.76 -0.77 -15.25
CA THR A 90 -7.81 -1.51 -15.96
C THR A 90 -7.27 -2.87 -16.43
N PRO A 91 -8.11 -3.90 -16.55
CA PRO A 91 -7.66 -5.20 -17.02
C PRO A 91 -6.92 -5.17 -18.36
N ASP A 92 -7.31 -4.28 -19.25
CA ASP A 92 -6.69 -4.13 -20.58
C ASP A 92 -5.29 -3.51 -20.52
N SER A 93 -4.96 -2.81 -19.45
CA SER A 93 -3.66 -2.15 -19.26
C SER A 93 -2.55 -3.12 -18.82
N TYR A 94 -2.86 -4.36 -18.48
CA TYR A 94 -1.88 -5.34 -18.02
C TYR A 94 -1.04 -5.96 -19.16
N GLY A 95 -1.25 -5.57 -20.40
CA GLY A 95 -0.46 -6.02 -21.53
C GLY A 95 -0.71 -7.48 -21.90
N PHE A 96 0.37 -8.23 -22.11
CA PHE A 96 0.30 -9.64 -22.50
C PHE A 96 -0.18 -10.50 -21.34
N GLY A 97 -1.47 -10.65 -21.21
CA GLY A 97 -2.05 -11.47 -20.18
C GLY A 97 -3.47 -11.87 -20.54
N ASP A 98 -3.97 -12.79 -19.79
CA ASP A 98 -5.37 -13.18 -19.88
C ASP A 98 -6.21 -12.10 -19.21
N ALA A 99 -6.78 -11.18 -20.01
CA ALA A 99 -7.66 -10.13 -19.50
C ALA A 99 -8.81 -10.71 -18.67
N ALA A 100 -9.30 -11.87 -19.00
CA ALA A 100 -10.34 -12.57 -18.23
C ALA A 100 -9.86 -12.90 -16.80
N TYR A 101 -8.60 -13.27 -16.62
CA TYR A 101 -8.02 -13.51 -15.31
C TYR A 101 -8.00 -12.22 -14.45
N TRP A 102 -7.56 -11.12 -15.00
CA TRP A 102 -7.55 -9.83 -14.31
C TRP A 102 -8.96 -9.35 -13.98
N MET A 103 -9.89 -9.50 -14.91
CA MET A 103 -11.31 -9.20 -14.69
C MET A 103 -11.88 -10.04 -13.55
N GLN A 104 -11.51 -11.32 -13.47
CA GLN A 104 -11.94 -12.19 -12.38
C GLN A 104 -11.42 -11.72 -11.03
N LEU A 105 -10.16 -11.31 -10.93
CA LEU A 105 -9.60 -10.77 -9.69
C LEU A 105 -10.32 -9.49 -9.24
N HIS A 106 -10.63 -8.59 -10.16
CA HIS A 106 -11.42 -7.39 -9.85
C HIS A 106 -12.82 -7.77 -9.34
N GLU A 107 -13.46 -8.72 -9.99
CA GLU A 107 -14.79 -9.18 -9.58
C GLU A 107 -14.78 -9.84 -8.20
N ASP A 108 -13.77 -10.65 -7.91
CA ASP A 108 -13.63 -11.30 -6.61
C ASP A 108 -13.41 -10.28 -5.48
N MET A 109 -12.65 -9.21 -5.75
CA MET A 109 -12.51 -8.11 -4.80
C MET A 109 -13.84 -7.37 -4.59
N ARG A 110 -14.62 -7.13 -5.65
CA ARG A 110 -15.96 -6.51 -5.53
C ARG A 110 -16.91 -7.38 -4.73
N LYS A 111 -16.91 -8.67 -4.96
CA LYS A 111 -17.71 -9.65 -4.19
C LYS A 111 -17.33 -9.68 -2.71
N ALA A 112 -16.06 -9.41 -2.41
CA ALA A 112 -15.59 -9.28 -1.03
C ALA A 112 -16.02 -7.95 -0.38
N GLY A 113 -16.71 -7.08 -1.12
CA GLY A 113 -17.18 -5.79 -0.63
C GLY A 113 -16.19 -4.64 -0.79
N PHE A 114 -15.13 -4.84 -1.59
CA PHE A 114 -14.16 -3.79 -1.89
C PHE A 114 -14.66 -2.91 -3.03
N TYR A 115 -14.42 -1.61 -2.90
CA TYR A 115 -14.61 -0.68 -4.00
C TYR A 115 -13.37 -0.67 -4.88
N ILE A 116 -13.56 -0.83 -6.20
CA ILE A 116 -12.45 -0.87 -7.17
C ILE A 116 -12.51 0.37 -8.06
N LYS A 117 -11.47 1.17 -8.01
CA LYS A 117 -11.24 2.26 -8.96
C LYS A 117 -10.16 1.83 -9.95
N THR A 118 -10.48 1.83 -11.23
CA THR A 118 -9.52 1.51 -12.28
C THR A 118 -8.98 2.77 -12.92
N VAL A 119 -7.70 2.72 -13.29
CA VAL A 119 -6.99 3.81 -13.97
C VAL A 119 -6.26 3.24 -15.18
N GLU A 120 -6.09 4.04 -16.23
CA GLU A 120 -5.50 3.57 -17.49
C GLU A 120 -4.00 3.87 -17.60
N GLU A 121 -3.57 4.99 -17.09
CA GLU A 121 -2.19 5.48 -17.29
C GLU A 121 -1.39 5.49 -16.00
N SER A 122 -1.49 6.54 -15.23
CA SER A 122 -0.69 6.69 -14.02
C SER A 122 -1.41 6.13 -12.80
N CYS A 123 -0.70 5.31 -12.05
CA CYS A 123 -1.19 4.75 -10.80
C CYS A 123 -0.03 4.76 -9.80
N GLU A 124 -0.17 5.57 -8.78
CA GLU A 124 0.81 5.63 -7.70
C GLU A 124 0.77 4.37 -6.84
N ARG A 125 1.86 4.09 -6.15
CA ARG A 125 1.99 2.95 -5.23
C ARG A 125 1.94 3.43 -3.80
N PHE A 126 0.80 3.23 -3.15
CA PHE A 126 0.64 3.64 -1.75
C PHE A 126 -0.51 2.90 -1.07
N ALA A 127 -0.55 3.01 0.25
CA ALA A 127 -1.74 2.74 1.03
C ALA A 127 -1.99 3.89 1.99
N VAL A 128 -3.27 4.20 2.23
CA VAL A 128 -3.70 5.16 3.25
C VAL A 128 -4.70 4.45 4.16
N ILE A 129 -4.42 4.47 5.45
CA ILE A 129 -5.23 3.80 6.46
C ILE A 129 -5.76 4.86 7.43
N ASP A 130 -7.08 4.89 7.60
CA ASP A 130 -7.79 5.82 8.49
C ASP A 130 -7.45 7.30 8.23
N GLN A 131 -7.07 7.63 6.99
CA GLN A 131 -6.70 8.99 6.56
C GLN A 131 -5.50 9.57 7.34
N GLU A 132 -4.65 8.74 7.89
CA GLU A 132 -3.58 9.16 8.78
C GLU A 132 -2.28 8.38 8.56
N VAL A 133 -2.34 7.06 8.42
CA VAL A 133 -1.17 6.23 8.18
C VAL A 133 -0.96 6.06 6.69
N VAL A 134 0.21 6.45 6.21
CA VAL A 134 0.57 6.40 4.79
C VAL A 134 1.72 5.43 4.58
N TRP A 135 1.57 4.54 3.63
CA TRP A 135 2.62 3.67 3.10
C TRP A 135 2.88 4.09 1.66
N TYR A 136 4.06 4.61 1.37
CA TYR A 136 4.40 5.17 0.05
C TYR A 136 5.79 4.75 -0.39
N GLY A 137 5.92 4.26 -1.60
CA GLY A 137 7.21 3.85 -2.16
C GLY A 137 7.07 3.20 -3.54
N ASN A 138 8.04 2.39 -3.92
CA ASN A 138 8.00 1.67 -5.19
C ASN A 138 7.56 0.20 -5.08
N ILE A 139 7.04 -0.18 -3.92
CA ILE A 139 6.46 -1.52 -3.71
C ILE A 139 5.04 -1.57 -4.29
N ASN A 140 4.75 -2.58 -5.11
CA ASN A 140 3.38 -2.94 -5.46
C ASN A 140 2.78 -3.74 -4.30
N LEU A 141 1.82 -3.16 -3.60
CA LEU A 141 1.24 -3.77 -2.40
C LEU A 141 0.38 -5.00 -2.70
N LEU A 142 -0.07 -5.17 -3.95
CA LEU A 142 -0.89 -6.29 -4.40
C LEU A 142 -0.21 -7.19 -5.44
N ALA A 143 1.09 -7.04 -5.63
CA ALA A 143 1.87 -7.85 -6.55
C ALA A 143 3.21 -8.25 -5.92
N LYS A 144 3.94 -9.11 -6.62
CA LYS A 144 5.28 -9.52 -6.21
C LYS A 144 6.25 -8.36 -6.39
N ASN A 145 7.12 -8.16 -5.41
CA ASN A 145 8.12 -7.11 -5.42
C ASN A 145 9.53 -7.68 -5.44
N LYS A 146 10.49 -6.81 -5.75
CA LYS A 146 11.91 -7.12 -5.66
C LYS A 146 12.42 -6.78 -4.26
N VAL A 147 13.50 -7.43 -3.84
CA VAL A 147 14.15 -7.17 -2.56
C VAL A 147 14.62 -5.71 -2.45
N ASP A 148 15.02 -5.14 -3.58
CA ASP A 148 15.51 -3.75 -3.66
C ASP A 148 14.42 -2.69 -3.60
N ASP A 149 13.17 -3.09 -3.73
CA ASP A 149 12.06 -2.17 -3.60
C ASP A 149 11.95 -1.67 -2.15
N SER A 150 11.53 -0.45 -1.99
CA SER A 150 11.40 0.16 -0.66
C SER A 150 10.07 0.87 -0.49
N ILE A 151 9.63 0.95 0.74
CA ILE A 151 8.40 1.64 1.10
C ILE A 151 8.59 2.38 2.41
N MET A 152 8.00 3.55 2.51
CA MET A 152 8.07 4.41 3.68
C MET A 152 6.71 4.43 4.38
N ARG A 153 6.73 4.23 5.69
CA ARG A 153 5.55 4.43 6.55
C ARG A 153 5.62 5.83 7.15
N ILE A 154 4.58 6.60 6.94
CA ILE A 154 4.49 7.98 7.41
C ILE A 154 3.18 8.18 8.17
N LEU A 155 3.25 8.77 9.34
CA LEU A 155 2.07 9.19 10.07
C LEU A 155 1.82 10.67 9.75
N SER A 156 0.93 10.95 8.81
CA SER A 156 0.63 12.31 8.37
C SER A 156 -0.75 12.41 7.72
N LYS A 157 -1.61 13.18 8.33
CA LYS A 157 -2.94 13.49 7.79
C LYS A 157 -2.84 14.36 6.53
N GLU A 158 -1.85 15.23 6.47
CA GLU A 158 -1.63 16.12 5.35
C GLU A 158 -1.24 15.33 4.10
N ILE A 159 -0.26 14.44 4.20
CA ILE A 159 0.16 13.60 3.08
C ILE A 159 -0.96 12.65 2.67
N ALA A 160 -1.68 12.08 3.64
CA ALA A 160 -2.85 11.25 3.35
C ALA A 160 -3.89 12.03 2.53
N SER A 161 -4.20 13.25 2.92
CA SER A 161 -5.14 14.12 2.22
C SER A 161 -4.67 14.46 0.80
N GLU A 162 -3.39 14.78 0.62
CA GLU A 162 -2.83 15.06 -0.71
C GLU A 162 -2.94 13.85 -1.64
N LEU A 163 -2.61 12.66 -1.15
CA LEU A 163 -2.74 11.43 -1.95
C LEU A 163 -4.19 11.14 -2.33
N MET A 164 -5.11 11.40 -1.42
CA MET A 164 -6.55 11.27 -1.69
C MET A 164 -7.01 12.26 -2.76
N GLU A 165 -6.55 13.50 -2.69
CA GLU A 165 -6.88 14.53 -3.67
C GLU A 165 -6.32 14.18 -5.05
N ILE A 166 -5.06 13.78 -5.13
CA ILE A 166 -4.42 13.34 -6.38
C ILE A 166 -5.19 12.15 -6.99
N THR A 167 -5.63 11.22 -6.16
CA THR A 167 -6.24 9.98 -6.64
C THR A 167 -7.73 10.12 -6.98
N PHE A 168 -8.46 10.94 -6.25
CA PHE A 168 -9.92 11.04 -6.35
C PHE A 168 -10.43 12.45 -6.67
N GLY A 169 -9.58 13.47 -6.57
CA GLY A 169 -9.98 14.88 -6.67
C GLY A 169 -10.21 15.39 -8.09
N ASP A 170 -9.74 14.69 -9.10
CA ASP A 170 -9.79 15.12 -10.52
C ASP A 170 -11.12 14.78 -11.22
N ASN A 171 -12.19 14.77 -10.51
CA ASN A 171 -13.52 14.67 -11.09
C ASN A 171 -14.19 16.04 -11.18
N GLY A 172 -13.42 16.96 -11.74
CA GLY A 172 -13.99 18.23 -12.20
C GLY A 172 -14.62 18.06 -13.55
#